data_c4e91730b29566d67774a3eed6c08de6
#
_entry.id   c4e91730b29566d67774a3eed6c08de6
#
_cell.length_a   1.000
_cell.length_b   1.000
_cell.length_c   1.000
_cell.angle_alpha   90.00
_cell.angle_beta   90.00
_cell.angle_gamma   90.00
#
_symmetry.space_group_name_H-M   'P 1'
#
loop_
_entity.id
_entity.type
_entity.pdbx_description
1 polymer ?
#
loop_
_entity_poly.entity_id
_entity_poly.type
_entity_poly.pdbx_seq_one_letter_code
_entity_poly.pdbx_strand_id
1 'polypeptide(L)'
;MADERRQVHGAEYERAGAGYMEKRQLRAGAAGWVLLAGLGIAYVISGDYAGWNFGLAEGGWGGLLIATLLMAVMYSCMVLGLAELSSTLPVAGAGYAFARRALGPLGGFATGTAILIEYAIAPAAIVIFIGGYVESLDIFGIEAGWGLYLAFYAVFVGIHLYGVGEALKLMFVITAVAVVGLLVFVVAMVPEFDASNLTDIAATDAGGASDFIPLGIAGVLSAFVYGIWFFLAIEGVPLAAEETRDPKRDMPKGIIAGMLALLVFAALILTLAPGGAGAEALSGSDNPLPDALGIAHGEDAFVTEFVNYIGLAGLVASFFSIIYAYSRQLFALSRAGYLPRGLSVTSGRKTPAVALIVPGLIGFLLAAITEDGATMINIAVFGAALSYVLMTLSHIVLRYREPELERPYRTPGGVATTGVAFVLAIAAVVATFFVDEKAAGITAGVFAVALAYFWFYSRHRLVADAPEEEFEAIERAEAELAG
;
A
#
# COMPACT_ATOMS: atom_id res chain seq x y z
N MET A 1 -15.65 35.62 20.59
CA MET A 1 -16.26 34.30 20.70
C MET A 1 -15.21 33.41 21.33
N ALA A 2 -15.45 32.89 22.52
CA ALA A 2 -14.50 32.07 23.26
C ALA A 2 -14.23 30.79 22.47
N ASP A 3 -12.96 30.50 22.31
CA ASP A 3 -12.39 29.29 21.74
C ASP A 3 -12.77 28.15 22.70
N GLU A 4 -13.90 27.47 22.47
CA GLU A 4 -14.32 26.31 23.25
C GLU A 4 -13.44 25.13 22.86
N ARG A 5 -12.28 25.02 23.48
CA ARG A 5 -11.44 23.84 23.41
C ARG A 5 -12.01 22.77 24.31
N ARG A 6 -12.34 21.62 23.74
CA ARG A 6 -12.79 20.45 24.47
C ARG A 6 -11.67 19.39 24.52
N GLN A 7 -11.54 18.76 25.69
CA GLN A 7 -10.63 17.61 25.87
C GLN A 7 -11.40 16.31 25.75
N VAL A 8 -11.01 15.46 24.81
CA VAL A 8 -11.57 14.10 24.65
C VAL A 8 -10.40 13.10 24.46
N HIS A 9 -10.37 12.04 25.26
CA HIS A 9 -9.33 10.99 25.21
C HIS A 9 -7.89 11.53 25.21
N GLY A 10 -7.63 12.59 26.01
CA GLY A 10 -6.30 13.19 26.15
C GLY A 10 -5.84 14.08 25.00
N ALA A 11 -6.73 14.43 24.09
CA ALA A 11 -6.49 15.41 23.03
C ALA A 11 -7.45 16.61 23.16
N GLU A 12 -6.99 17.76 22.69
CA GLU A 12 -7.77 19.02 22.65
C GLU A 12 -8.34 19.25 21.26
N TYR A 13 -9.62 19.49 21.21
CA TYR A 13 -10.37 19.77 19.97
C TYR A 13 -10.79 21.21 19.93
N GLU A 14 -10.69 21.83 18.76
CA GLU A 14 -11.24 23.15 18.47
C GLU A 14 -12.25 23.07 17.33
N ARG A 15 -13.31 23.88 17.37
CA ARG A 15 -14.20 24.07 16.22
C ARG A 15 -13.51 24.99 15.21
N ALA A 16 -13.40 24.53 13.98
CA ALA A 16 -12.82 25.34 12.92
C ALA A 16 -13.75 26.48 12.52
N GLY A 17 -13.17 27.64 12.18
CA GLY A 17 -13.95 28.79 11.73
C GLY A 17 -14.70 28.51 10.41
N ALA A 18 -15.74 29.34 10.14
CA ALA A 18 -16.50 29.24 8.90
C ALA A 18 -15.60 29.24 7.66
N GLY A 19 -15.87 28.36 6.71
CA GLY A 19 -15.07 28.21 5.49
C GLY A 19 -13.84 27.29 5.61
N TYR A 20 -13.54 26.73 6.78
CA TYR A 20 -12.44 25.78 6.93
C TYR A 20 -12.66 24.53 6.07
N MET A 21 -13.82 23.92 6.15
CA MET A 21 -14.20 22.72 5.41
C MET A 21 -14.43 23.00 3.92
N GLU A 22 -14.93 24.19 3.55
CA GLU A 22 -15.13 24.59 2.14
C GLU A 22 -13.84 24.53 1.33
N LYS A 23 -12.70 24.89 1.96
CA LYS A 23 -11.35 24.83 1.36
C LYS A 23 -10.71 23.44 1.39
N ARG A 24 -11.42 22.44 1.91
CA ARG A 24 -10.91 21.09 2.19
C ARG A 24 -11.91 20.00 1.78
N GLN A 25 -12.43 20.11 0.55
CA GLN A 25 -13.39 19.15 0.00
C GLN A 25 -12.78 18.40 -1.19
N LEU A 26 -13.02 17.09 -1.26
CA LEU A 26 -12.73 16.25 -2.41
C LEU A 26 -13.93 16.23 -3.38
N ARG A 27 -13.74 15.68 -4.58
CA ARG A 27 -14.79 15.56 -5.59
C ARG A 27 -15.61 14.30 -5.32
N ALA A 28 -16.88 14.41 -5.02
CA ALA A 28 -17.76 13.30 -4.66
C ALA A 28 -18.34 12.51 -5.86
N GLY A 29 -18.60 11.21 -5.67
CA GLY A 29 -19.66 10.48 -6.38
C GLY A 29 -19.33 9.90 -7.76
N ALA A 30 -18.07 9.51 -8.09
CA ALA A 30 -17.73 9.00 -9.41
C ALA A 30 -17.50 7.49 -9.49
N ALA A 31 -17.00 6.84 -8.43
CA ALA A 31 -16.52 5.46 -8.47
C ALA A 31 -17.59 4.43 -8.09
N GLY A 32 -17.77 3.38 -8.91
CA GLY A 32 -18.47 2.16 -8.57
C GLY A 32 -17.49 1.02 -8.26
N TRP A 33 -17.98 -0.13 -7.83
CA TRP A 33 -17.15 -1.26 -7.35
C TRP A 33 -16.11 -1.75 -8.37
N VAL A 34 -16.39 -1.71 -9.67
CA VAL A 34 -15.44 -2.11 -10.73
C VAL A 34 -14.24 -1.17 -10.77
N LEU A 35 -14.49 0.14 -10.64
CA LEU A 35 -13.43 1.13 -10.59
C LEU A 35 -12.59 1.00 -9.32
N LEU A 36 -13.22 0.66 -8.20
CA LEU A 36 -12.56 0.41 -6.92
C LEU A 36 -11.70 -0.86 -6.98
N ALA A 37 -12.18 -1.94 -7.61
CA ALA A 37 -11.38 -3.14 -7.85
C ALA A 37 -10.17 -2.82 -8.74
N GLY A 38 -10.39 -2.09 -9.83
CA GLY A 38 -9.31 -1.62 -10.70
C GLY A 38 -8.30 -0.71 -10.00
N LEU A 39 -8.76 0.15 -9.09
CA LEU A 39 -7.90 0.98 -8.24
C LEU A 39 -7.05 0.11 -7.30
N GLY A 40 -7.66 -0.91 -6.67
CA GLY A 40 -6.93 -1.86 -5.82
C GLY A 40 -5.86 -2.63 -6.59
N ILE A 41 -6.19 -3.12 -7.79
CA ILE A 41 -5.21 -3.77 -8.67
C ILE A 41 -4.12 -2.76 -9.06
N ALA A 42 -4.48 -1.53 -9.42
CA ALA A 42 -3.53 -0.49 -9.81
C ALA A 42 -2.53 -0.15 -8.71
N TYR A 43 -2.96 -0.10 -7.46
CA TYR A 43 -2.04 0.12 -6.32
C TYR A 43 -0.94 -0.94 -6.24
N VAL A 44 -1.28 -2.19 -6.50
CA VAL A 44 -0.49 -3.37 -6.17
C VAL A 44 0.28 -3.94 -7.37
N ILE A 45 -0.19 -3.70 -8.61
CA ILE A 45 0.29 -4.41 -9.81
C ILE A 45 1.81 -4.29 -10.07
N SER A 46 2.46 -3.27 -9.52
CA SER A 46 3.93 -3.18 -9.54
C SER A 46 4.59 -4.35 -8.82
N GLY A 47 3.94 -4.85 -7.77
CA GLY A 47 4.39 -6.02 -7.01
C GLY A 47 4.39 -7.30 -7.83
N ASP A 48 3.49 -7.43 -8.81
CA ASP A 48 3.49 -8.56 -9.74
C ASP A 48 4.61 -8.42 -10.80
N TYR A 49 4.95 -7.20 -11.21
CA TYR A 49 5.95 -6.95 -12.25
C TYR A 49 7.39 -6.94 -11.76
N ALA A 50 7.66 -6.46 -10.53
CA ALA A 50 9.02 -6.35 -9.99
C ALA A 50 9.03 -6.31 -8.45
N GLY A 51 10.17 -6.62 -7.88
CA GLY A 51 10.47 -6.50 -6.44
C GLY A 51 10.14 -7.74 -5.61
N TRP A 52 9.17 -8.56 -5.99
CA TRP A 52 8.86 -9.82 -5.31
C TRP A 52 10.04 -10.80 -5.38
N ASN A 53 10.77 -10.78 -6.48
CA ASN A 53 11.87 -11.67 -6.80
C ASN A 53 13.09 -11.53 -5.88
N PHE A 54 13.27 -10.39 -5.23
CA PHE A 54 14.30 -10.27 -4.17
C PHE A 54 14.04 -11.23 -3.01
N GLY A 55 12.80 -11.66 -2.81
CA GLY A 55 12.48 -12.73 -1.88
C GLY A 55 13.05 -14.10 -2.24
N LEU A 56 13.43 -14.31 -3.52
CA LEU A 56 14.18 -15.51 -3.93
C LEU A 56 15.60 -15.49 -3.38
N ALA A 57 16.26 -14.32 -3.37
CA ALA A 57 17.59 -14.17 -2.75
C ALA A 57 17.54 -14.40 -1.24
N GLU A 58 16.45 -13.98 -0.58
CA GLU A 58 16.30 -14.05 0.88
C GLU A 58 15.87 -15.43 1.39
N GLY A 59 15.00 -16.13 0.67
CA GLY A 59 14.37 -17.37 1.16
C GLY A 59 14.45 -18.56 0.20
N GLY A 60 14.93 -18.37 -1.01
CA GLY A 60 14.69 -19.29 -2.11
C GLY A 60 13.22 -19.33 -2.50
N TRP A 61 12.90 -20.10 -3.54
CA TRP A 61 11.52 -20.20 -3.98
C TRP A 61 10.58 -20.77 -2.91
N GLY A 62 10.96 -21.83 -2.23
CA GLY A 62 10.13 -22.45 -1.20
C GLY A 62 9.90 -21.54 0.01
N GLY A 63 10.95 -20.79 0.44
CA GLY A 63 10.83 -19.81 1.51
C GLY A 63 9.88 -18.66 1.12
N LEU A 64 10.02 -18.13 -0.08
CA LEU A 64 9.14 -17.08 -0.61
C LEU A 64 7.71 -17.60 -0.82
N LEU A 65 7.53 -18.85 -1.26
CA LEU A 65 6.20 -19.47 -1.37
C LEU A 65 5.50 -19.54 -0.02
N ILE A 66 6.17 -20.05 1.02
CA ILE A 66 5.61 -20.12 2.38
C ILE A 66 5.26 -18.70 2.86
N ALA A 67 6.18 -17.75 2.70
CA ALA A 67 5.97 -16.35 3.07
C ALA A 67 4.78 -15.75 2.35
N THR A 68 4.68 -15.91 1.03
CA THR A 68 3.58 -15.37 0.22
C THR A 68 2.24 -16.01 0.59
N LEU A 69 2.19 -17.32 0.86
CA LEU A 69 0.96 -17.98 1.30
C LEU A 69 0.48 -17.45 2.66
N LEU A 70 1.38 -17.25 3.61
CA LEU A 70 1.03 -16.68 4.92
C LEU A 70 0.56 -15.23 4.78
N MET A 71 1.23 -14.44 3.93
CA MET A 71 0.82 -13.06 3.67
C MET A 71 -0.49 -12.99 2.88
N ALA A 72 -0.73 -13.90 1.94
CA ALA A 72 -2.03 -14.04 1.26
C ALA A 72 -3.18 -14.31 2.24
N VAL A 73 -2.96 -15.15 3.25
CA VAL A 73 -3.92 -15.39 4.34
C VAL A 73 -4.10 -14.12 5.17
N MET A 74 -3.02 -13.46 5.56
CA MET A 74 -3.06 -12.21 6.32
C MET A 74 -3.90 -11.14 5.58
N TYR A 75 -3.57 -10.88 4.30
CA TYR A 75 -4.26 -9.88 3.50
C TYR A 75 -5.72 -10.24 3.23
N SER A 76 -6.02 -11.49 2.93
CA SER A 76 -7.40 -11.95 2.75
C SER A 76 -8.24 -11.69 4.00
N CYS A 77 -7.72 -12.04 5.17
CA CYS A 77 -8.38 -11.81 6.44
C CYS A 77 -8.51 -10.31 6.77
N MET A 78 -7.47 -9.53 6.51
CA MET A 78 -7.46 -8.07 6.71
C MET A 78 -8.46 -7.37 5.77
N VAL A 79 -8.44 -7.71 4.48
CA VAL A 79 -9.34 -7.13 3.47
C VAL A 79 -10.80 -7.36 3.81
N LEU A 80 -11.17 -8.54 4.32
CA LEU A 80 -12.53 -8.79 4.82
C LEU A 80 -12.88 -7.87 5.99
N GLY A 81 -11.94 -7.62 6.91
CA GLY A 81 -12.12 -6.64 8.00
C GLY A 81 -12.25 -5.22 7.50
N LEU A 82 -11.42 -4.82 6.54
CA LEU A 82 -11.47 -3.49 5.93
C LEU A 82 -12.75 -3.27 5.11
N ALA A 83 -13.26 -4.31 4.45
CA ALA A 83 -14.54 -4.27 3.75
C ALA A 83 -15.70 -3.95 4.71
N GLU A 84 -15.67 -4.52 5.93
CA GLU A 84 -16.63 -4.18 6.98
C GLU A 84 -16.45 -2.74 7.44
N LEU A 85 -15.24 -2.34 7.82
CA LEU A 85 -14.98 -1.00 8.34
C LEU A 85 -15.29 0.08 7.30
N SER A 86 -14.89 -0.09 6.04
CA SER A 86 -15.12 0.89 4.98
C SER A 86 -16.57 1.03 4.56
N SER A 87 -17.38 -0.03 4.71
CA SER A 87 -18.83 0.05 4.50
C SER A 87 -19.57 0.72 5.67
N THR A 88 -18.97 0.63 6.86
CA THR A 88 -19.53 1.18 8.10
C THR A 88 -19.14 2.65 8.30
N LEU A 89 -17.90 3.00 7.97
CA LEU A 89 -17.28 4.31 8.16
C LEU A 89 -16.68 4.81 6.83
N PRO A 90 -17.49 5.30 5.90
CA PRO A 90 -17.03 5.65 4.55
C PRO A 90 -16.42 7.06 4.50
N VAL A 91 -15.26 7.26 5.09
CA VAL A 91 -14.53 8.54 5.13
C VAL A 91 -13.16 8.44 4.44
N ALA A 92 -12.64 9.55 3.92
CA ALA A 92 -11.37 9.59 3.17
C ALA A 92 -10.14 9.22 3.99
N GLY A 93 -10.21 9.23 5.30
CA GLY A 93 -9.12 8.84 6.19
C GLY A 93 -8.87 7.33 6.27
N ALA A 94 -9.82 6.51 5.79
CA ALA A 94 -9.71 5.05 5.76
C ALA A 94 -9.13 4.46 7.07
N GLY A 95 -8.01 3.72 6.98
CA GLY A 95 -7.35 3.06 8.12
C GLY A 95 -7.08 3.97 9.32
N TYR A 96 -6.68 5.22 9.07
CA TYR A 96 -6.51 6.21 10.12
C TYR A 96 -7.83 6.50 10.86
N ALA A 97 -8.92 6.70 10.14
CA ALA A 97 -10.23 7.02 10.74
C ALA A 97 -10.79 5.82 11.52
N PHE A 98 -10.59 4.60 11.02
CA PHE A 98 -10.98 3.37 11.74
C PHE A 98 -10.24 3.24 13.08
N ALA A 99 -8.92 3.47 13.05
CA ALA A 99 -8.09 3.43 14.26
C ALA A 99 -8.40 4.62 15.19
N ARG A 100 -8.72 5.79 14.65
CA ARG A 100 -9.15 6.95 15.43
C ARG A 100 -10.41 6.62 16.26
N ARG A 101 -11.40 6.00 15.64
CA ARG A 101 -12.63 5.61 16.34
C ARG A 101 -12.40 4.51 17.36
N ALA A 102 -11.62 3.49 17.00
CA ALA A 102 -11.38 2.32 17.84
C ALA A 102 -10.43 2.59 19.00
N LEU A 103 -9.32 3.28 18.75
CA LEU A 103 -8.16 3.39 19.63
C LEU A 103 -7.93 4.83 20.12
N GLY A 104 -8.77 5.77 19.73
CA GLY A 104 -8.64 7.18 20.08
C GLY A 104 -7.63 7.95 19.21
N PRO A 105 -7.36 9.24 19.55
CA PRO A 105 -6.55 10.13 18.73
C PRO A 105 -5.13 9.63 18.46
N LEU A 106 -4.47 9.06 19.47
CA LEU A 106 -3.13 8.49 19.33
C LEU A 106 -3.12 7.29 18.37
N GLY A 107 -4.11 6.39 18.50
CA GLY A 107 -4.24 5.24 17.60
C GLY A 107 -4.47 5.66 16.15
N GLY A 108 -5.34 6.66 15.93
CA GLY A 108 -5.55 7.24 14.62
C GLY A 108 -4.27 7.85 14.03
N PHE A 109 -3.57 8.67 14.81
CA PHE A 109 -2.31 9.29 14.36
C PHE A 109 -1.22 8.25 14.06
N ALA A 110 -1.07 7.25 14.93
CA ALA A 110 -0.08 6.18 14.75
C ALA A 110 -0.35 5.40 13.46
N THR A 111 -1.61 4.97 13.24
CA THR A 111 -2.02 4.27 12.01
C THR A 111 -1.82 5.14 10.78
N GLY A 112 -2.28 6.39 10.83
CA GLY A 112 -2.12 7.32 9.72
C GLY A 112 -0.67 7.62 9.36
N THR A 113 0.21 7.70 10.33
CA THR A 113 1.66 7.89 10.14
C THR A 113 2.29 6.64 9.53
N ALA A 114 1.93 5.44 10.00
CA ALA A 114 2.43 4.18 9.46
C ALA A 114 2.04 4.01 7.98
N ILE A 115 0.77 4.28 7.63
CA ILE A 115 0.29 4.32 6.24
C ILE A 115 1.02 5.40 5.42
N LEU A 116 1.30 6.56 6.00
CA LEU A 116 2.00 7.63 5.28
C LEU A 116 3.46 7.26 5.00
N ILE A 117 4.15 6.54 5.89
CA ILE A 117 5.49 6.00 5.63
C ILE A 117 5.43 5.05 4.44
N GLU A 118 4.52 4.07 4.46
CA GLU A 118 4.31 3.14 3.36
C GLU A 118 4.11 3.87 2.02
N TYR A 119 3.10 4.73 1.92
CA TYR A 119 2.72 5.36 0.67
C TYR A 119 3.68 6.46 0.20
N ALA A 120 4.48 7.05 1.08
CA ALA A 120 5.52 7.99 0.67
C ALA A 120 6.75 7.29 0.10
N ILE A 121 7.03 6.07 0.56
CA ILE A 121 8.24 5.32 0.20
C ILE A 121 8.00 4.32 -0.93
N ALA A 122 6.84 3.67 -1.00
CA ALA A 122 6.55 2.71 -2.07
C ALA A 122 6.77 3.25 -3.49
N PRO A 123 6.39 4.51 -3.83
CA PRO A 123 6.72 5.09 -5.13
C PRO A 123 8.24 5.20 -5.39
N ALA A 124 9.07 5.32 -4.33
CA ALA A 124 10.52 5.35 -4.51
C ALA A 124 11.04 3.99 -5.02
N ALA A 125 10.55 2.88 -4.48
CA ALA A 125 10.85 1.55 -5.01
C ALA A 125 10.36 1.39 -6.46
N ILE A 126 9.11 1.79 -6.73
CA ILE A 126 8.50 1.63 -8.04
C ILE A 126 9.24 2.44 -9.12
N VAL A 127 9.69 3.66 -8.81
CA VAL A 127 10.40 4.47 -9.82
C VAL A 127 11.80 3.92 -10.12
N ILE A 128 12.42 3.23 -9.16
CA ILE A 128 13.68 2.49 -9.38
C ILE A 128 13.42 1.33 -10.36
N PHE A 129 12.36 0.55 -10.17
CA PHE A 129 11.96 -0.51 -11.11
C PHE A 129 11.57 0.04 -12.49
N ILE A 130 10.89 1.19 -12.55
CA ILE A 130 10.65 1.90 -13.82
C ILE A 130 11.99 2.18 -14.52
N GLY A 131 13.02 2.56 -13.74
CA GLY A 131 14.38 2.74 -14.26
C GLY A 131 14.91 1.47 -14.94
N GLY A 132 14.85 0.31 -14.27
CA GLY A 132 15.29 -0.97 -14.82
C GLY A 132 14.54 -1.37 -16.10
N TYR A 133 13.22 -1.16 -16.14
CA TYR A 133 12.41 -1.41 -17.34
C TYR A 133 12.72 -0.45 -18.50
N VAL A 134 12.95 0.84 -18.23
CA VAL A 134 13.33 1.83 -19.25
C VAL A 134 14.71 1.52 -19.84
N GLU A 135 15.65 1.14 -18.97
CA GLU A 135 17.02 0.78 -19.37
C GLU A 135 17.02 -0.49 -20.22
N SER A 136 16.30 -1.54 -19.82
CA SER A 136 16.19 -2.79 -20.58
C SER A 136 15.53 -2.63 -21.94
N LEU A 137 14.68 -1.61 -22.14
CA LEU A 137 14.05 -1.26 -23.42
C LEU A 137 14.93 -0.37 -24.31
N ASP A 138 16.10 0.08 -23.82
CA ASP A 138 17.01 1.02 -24.51
C ASP A 138 16.28 2.24 -25.13
N ILE A 139 15.29 2.78 -24.39
CA ILE A 139 14.47 3.91 -24.86
C ILE A 139 15.34 5.15 -24.95
N PHE A 140 15.74 5.52 -26.15
CA PHE A 140 16.59 6.70 -26.45
C PHE A 140 17.93 6.73 -25.71
N GLY A 141 18.46 5.58 -25.28
CA GLY A 141 19.69 5.50 -24.46
C GLY A 141 19.53 6.16 -23.08
N ILE A 142 18.31 6.19 -22.56
CA ILE A 142 18.04 6.74 -21.21
C ILE A 142 18.45 5.68 -20.19
N GLU A 143 19.41 6.04 -19.34
CA GLU A 143 19.86 5.23 -18.20
C GLU A 143 18.97 5.45 -16.97
N ALA A 144 18.84 4.42 -16.12
CA ALA A 144 18.23 4.54 -14.80
C ALA A 144 19.01 5.55 -13.95
N GLY A 145 18.31 6.29 -13.08
CA GLY A 145 18.96 7.24 -12.19
C GLY A 145 18.12 8.46 -11.88
N TRP A 146 18.68 9.35 -11.08
CA TRP A 146 17.96 10.51 -10.50
C TRP A 146 17.23 11.39 -11.52
N GLY A 147 17.78 11.55 -12.74
CA GLY A 147 17.17 12.38 -13.79
C GLY A 147 15.86 11.80 -14.30
N LEU A 148 15.84 10.48 -14.55
CA LEU A 148 14.63 9.74 -14.91
C LEU A 148 13.61 9.76 -13.76
N TYR A 149 14.04 9.52 -12.53
CA TYR A 149 13.16 9.53 -11.36
C TYR A 149 12.51 10.90 -11.15
N LEU A 150 13.30 11.98 -11.30
CA LEU A 150 12.77 13.35 -11.24
C LEU A 150 11.71 13.60 -12.32
N ALA A 151 11.96 13.14 -13.55
CA ALA A 151 11.01 13.30 -14.66
C ALA A 151 9.69 12.59 -14.36
N PHE A 152 9.72 11.35 -13.86
CA PHE A 152 8.51 10.62 -13.49
C PHE A 152 7.76 11.31 -12.36
N TYR A 153 8.42 11.68 -11.26
CA TYR A 153 7.77 12.41 -10.17
C TYR A 153 7.18 13.74 -10.65
N ALA A 154 7.92 14.53 -11.42
CA ALA A 154 7.45 15.83 -11.92
C ALA A 154 6.23 15.69 -12.84
N VAL A 155 6.24 14.73 -13.75
CA VAL A 155 5.12 14.49 -14.68
C VAL A 155 3.88 14.00 -13.90
N PHE A 156 4.03 12.98 -13.05
CA PHE A 156 2.87 12.36 -12.41
C PHE A 156 2.31 13.17 -11.25
N VAL A 157 3.14 13.84 -10.46
CA VAL A 157 2.66 14.84 -9.50
C VAL A 157 2.00 16.01 -10.24
N GLY A 158 2.57 16.44 -11.37
CA GLY A 158 2.01 17.48 -12.24
C GLY A 158 0.60 17.11 -12.76
N ILE A 159 0.39 15.89 -13.24
CA ILE A 159 -0.92 15.40 -13.69
C ILE A 159 -1.93 15.43 -12.53
N HIS A 160 -1.54 14.99 -11.33
CA HIS A 160 -2.41 15.05 -10.16
C HIS A 160 -2.76 16.49 -9.76
N LEU A 161 -1.82 17.44 -9.86
CA LEU A 161 -2.05 18.85 -9.60
C LEU A 161 -3.03 19.45 -10.61
N TYR A 162 -3.03 18.98 -11.85
CA TYR A 162 -3.94 19.45 -12.89
C TYR A 162 -5.38 18.99 -12.64
N GLY A 163 -5.60 17.79 -12.10
CA GLY A 163 -6.91 17.30 -11.68
C GLY A 163 -7.06 15.78 -11.79
N VAL A 164 -7.65 15.18 -10.77
CA VAL A 164 -7.66 13.72 -10.56
C VAL A 164 -8.74 12.98 -11.36
N GLY A 165 -9.85 13.65 -11.72
CA GLY A 165 -11.03 12.96 -12.26
C GLY A 165 -10.82 12.23 -13.59
N GLU A 166 -10.11 12.83 -14.55
CA GLU A 166 -9.77 12.19 -15.82
C GLU A 166 -8.58 11.23 -15.67
N ALA A 167 -7.67 11.55 -14.75
CA ALA A 167 -6.53 10.73 -14.41
C ALA A 167 -6.92 9.34 -13.88
N LEU A 168 -7.94 9.24 -13.02
CA LEU A 168 -8.45 7.94 -12.52
C LEU A 168 -9.01 7.06 -13.63
N LYS A 169 -9.65 7.65 -14.65
CA LYS A 169 -10.14 6.89 -15.81
C LYS A 169 -8.98 6.37 -16.67
N LEU A 170 -7.98 7.21 -16.91
CA LEU A 170 -6.79 6.82 -17.64
C LEU A 170 -6.06 5.70 -16.93
N MET A 171 -5.93 5.81 -15.60
CA MET A 171 -5.36 4.76 -14.77
C MET A 171 -6.06 3.42 -14.91
N PHE A 172 -7.39 3.41 -14.89
CA PHE A 172 -8.16 2.18 -15.08
C PHE A 172 -7.83 1.52 -16.42
N VAL A 173 -7.68 2.31 -17.50
CA VAL A 173 -7.30 1.80 -18.82
C VAL A 173 -5.88 1.24 -18.80
N ILE A 174 -4.92 1.96 -18.23
CA ILE A 174 -3.51 1.52 -18.14
C ILE A 174 -3.42 0.23 -17.29
N THR A 175 -4.14 0.16 -16.17
CA THR A 175 -4.20 -1.04 -15.33
C THR A 175 -4.81 -2.23 -16.09
N ALA A 176 -5.85 -2.01 -16.87
CA ALA A 176 -6.44 -3.08 -17.69
C ALA A 176 -5.43 -3.60 -18.74
N VAL A 177 -4.66 -2.71 -19.36
CA VAL A 177 -3.57 -3.07 -20.26
C VAL A 177 -2.49 -3.86 -19.54
N ALA A 178 -2.08 -3.43 -18.35
CA ALA A 178 -1.11 -4.15 -17.53
C ALA A 178 -1.58 -5.56 -17.13
N VAL A 179 -2.86 -5.72 -16.77
CA VAL A 179 -3.46 -7.04 -16.51
C VAL A 179 -3.38 -7.94 -17.76
N VAL A 180 -3.59 -7.39 -18.95
CA VAL A 180 -3.41 -8.15 -20.20
C VAL A 180 -1.95 -8.59 -20.36
N GLY A 181 -0.98 -7.73 -20.02
CA GLY A 181 0.44 -8.09 -20.03
C GLY A 181 0.76 -9.27 -19.11
N LEU A 182 0.21 -9.29 -17.88
CA LEU A 182 0.36 -10.44 -16.97
C LEU A 182 -0.26 -11.72 -17.54
N LEU A 183 -1.42 -11.63 -18.17
CA LEU A 183 -2.05 -12.79 -18.83
C LEU A 183 -1.21 -13.31 -19.99
N VAL A 184 -0.62 -12.42 -20.80
CA VAL A 184 0.31 -12.81 -21.88
C VAL A 184 1.54 -13.49 -21.32
N PHE A 185 2.13 -12.94 -20.25
CA PHE A 185 3.25 -13.54 -19.53
C PHE A 185 2.90 -14.97 -19.07
N VAL A 186 1.78 -15.13 -18.37
CA VAL A 186 1.32 -16.45 -17.89
C VAL A 186 1.19 -17.44 -19.02
N VAL A 187 0.52 -17.06 -20.12
CA VAL A 187 0.32 -17.94 -21.28
C VAL A 187 1.65 -18.33 -21.92
N ALA A 188 2.59 -17.41 -22.02
CA ALA A 188 3.91 -17.66 -22.60
C ALA A 188 4.77 -18.58 -21.73
N MET A 189 4.71 -18.43 -20.38
CA MET A 189 5.56 -19.18 -19.48
C MET A 189 5.03 -20.59 -19.11
N VAL A 190 3.73 -20.88 -19.29
CA VAL A 190 3.18 -22.21 -18.98
C VAL A 190 3.90 -23.36 -19.73
N PRO A 191 4.23 -23.27 -21.04
CA PRO A 191 4.96 -24.34 -21.74
C PRO A 191 6.40 -24.52 -21.29
N GLU A 192 7.01 -23.48 -20.73
CA GLU A 192 8.43 -23.41 -20.36
C GLU A 192 8.68 -23.84 -18.89
N PHE A 193 7.60 -24.21 -18.19
CA PHE A 193 7.68 -24.57 -16.77
C PHE A 193 8.44 -25.86 -16.55
N ASP A 194 9.54 -25.81 -15.78
CA ASP A 194 10.27 -26.95 -15.24
C ASP A 194 10.38 -26.79 -13.70
N ALA A 195 9.89 -27.79 -12.96
CA ALA A 195 9.90 -27.76 -11.51
C ALA A 195 11.33 -27.78 -10.92
N SER A 196 12.34 -28.24 -11.65
CA SER A 196 13.73 -28.23 -11.20
C SER A 196 14.29 -26.80 -11.08
N ASN A 197 13.78 -25.85 -11.87
CA ASN A 197 14.15 -24.43 -11.82
C ASN A 197 13.70 -23.74 -10.54
N LEU A 198 12.74 -24.29 -9.82
CA LEU A 198 12.24 -23.72 -8.58
C LEU A 198 13.20 -23.90 -7.40
N THR A 199 14.08 -24.89 -7.46
CA THR A 199 15.00 -25.27 -6.38
C THR A 199 16.46 -25.27 -6.82
N ASP A 200 16.82 -24.36 -7.73
CA ASP A 200 18.17 -24.21 -8.28
C ASP A 200 19.12 -23.40 -7.36
N ILE A 201 18.58 -22.67 -6.37
CA ILE A 201 19.37 -22.02 -5.34
C ILE A 201 19.89 -23.06 -4.36
N ALA A 202 21.23 -23.14 -4.22
CA ALA A 202 21.88 -24.12 -3.38
C ALA A 202 21.57 -23.92 -1.88
N ALA A 203 21.33 -25.04 -1.17
CA ALA A 203 21.10 -25.01 0.27
C ALA A 203 22.37 -24.56 1.02
N THR A 204 22.20 -23.68 2.01
CA THR A 204 23.26 -23.19 2.91
C THR A 204 23.34 -24.02 4.19
N ASP A 205 24.31 -23.70 5.07
CA ASP A 205 24.43 -24.31 6.40
C ASP A 205 23.46 -23.69 7.45
N ALA A 206 22.48 -22.88 7.02
CA ALA A 206 21.53 -22.20 7.93
C ALA A 206 20.60 -23.21 8.62
N GLY A 207 20.15 -22.88 9.82
CA GLY A 207 19.27 -23.74 10.61
C GLY A 207 17.95 -24.06 9.88
N GLY A 208 17.75 -25.35 9.58
CA GLY A 208 16.56 -25.83 8.84
C GLY A 208 16.67 -25.68 7.32
N ALA A 209 17.85 -25.39 6.77
CA ALA A 209 18.07 -25.34 5.33
C ALA A 209 17.83 -26.69 4.66
N SER A 210 17.29 -26.66 3.45
CA SER A 210 17.02 -27.79 2.57
C SER A 210 16.93 -27.30 1.13
N ASP A 211 16.90 -28.19 0.16
CA ASP A 211 16.72 -27.82 -1.25
C ASP A 211 15.44 -26.98 -1.48
N PHE A 212 14.41 -27.18 -0.66
CA PHE A 212 13.16 -26.42 -0.76
C PHE A 212 13.23 -25.05 -0.08
N ILE A 213 13.91 -24.92 1.08
CA ILE A 213 14.14 -23.67 1.80
C ILE A 213 15.63 -23.45 2.01
N PRO A 214 16.37 -23.07 0.97
CA PRO A 214 17.85 -23.12 0.95
C PRO A 214 18.51 -22.23 2.01
N LEU A 215 17.87 -21.15 2.43
CA LEU A 215 18.34 -20.24 3.48
C LEU A 215 17.72 -20.53 4.87
N GLY A 216 17.02 -21.65 5.02
CA GLY A 216 16.44 -22.09 6.28
C GLY A 216 15.27 -21.22 6.79
N ILE A 217 14.96 -21.33 8.08
CA ILE A 217 13.81 -20.65 8.68
C ILE A 217 13.99 -19.12 8.70
N ALA A 218 15.22 -18.63 8.90
CA ALA A 218 15.49 -17.20 8.88
C ALA A 218 15.19 -16.61 7.49
N GLY A 219 15.58 -17.32 6.43
CA GLY A 219 15.27 -16.91 5.06
C GLY A 219 13.77 -16.86 4.76
N VAL A 220 12.98 -17.81 5.31
CA VAL A 220 11.50 -17.74 5.21
C VAL A 220 10.97 -16.47 5.86
N LEU A 221 11.50 -16.06 7.02
CA LEU A 221 11.07 -14.84 7.71
C LEU A 221 11.46 -13.60 6.90
N SER A 222 12.69 -13.51 6.38
CA SER A 222 13.10 -12.41 5.51
C SER A 222 12.20 -12.31 4.27
N ALA A 223 11.84 -13.43 3.66
CA ALA A 223 10.96 -13.45 2.50
C ALA A 223 9.54 -12.89 2.76
N PHE A 224 9.09 -12.74 4.02
CA PHE A 224 7.80 -12.13 4.36
C PHE A 224 7.65 -10.72 3.79
N VAL A 225 8.73 -9.93 3.78
CA VAL A 225 8.75 -8.57 3.23
C VAL A 225 8.32 -8.56 1.76
N TYR A 226 8.84 -9.52 1.00
CA TYR A 226 8.55 -9.65 -0.43
C TYR A 226 7.24 -10.37 -0.71
N GLY A 227 6.81 -11.26 0.19
CA GLY A 227 5.46 -11.82 0.17
C GLY A 227 4.37 -10.77 0.41
N ILE A 228 4.65 -9.76 1.25
CA ILE A 228 3.77 -8.59 1.44
C ILE A 228 3.71 -7.75 0.17
N TRP A 229 4.83 -7.55 -0.51
CA TRP A 229 4.94 -6.69 -1.69
C TRP A 229 3.98 -7.09 -2.81
N PHE A 230 3.65 -8.38 -2.96
CA PHE A 230 2.61 -8.86 -3.88
C PHE A 230 1.21 -8.30 -3.60
N PHE A 231 0.94 -7.75 -2.44
CA PHE A 231 -0.39 -7.32 -2.02
C PHE A 231 -0.40 -5.90 -1.42
N LEU A 232 0.77 -5.28 -1.29
CA LEU A 232 0.97 -4.00 -0.62
C LEU A 232 0.12 -2.89 -1.27
N ALA A 233 -0.53 -2.11 -0.43
CA ALA A 233 -1.39 -0.98 -0.76
C ALA A 233 -2.83 -1.32 -1.22
N ILE A 234 -3.28 -2.59 -1.22
CA ILE A 234 -4.70 -2.93 -1.47
C ILE A 234 -5.62 -2.25 -0.44
N GLU A 235 -5.15 -2.05 0.78
CA GLU A 235 -5.86 -1.35 1.86
C GLU A 235 -6.05 0.16 1.58
N GLY A 236 -5.46 0.68 0.51
CA GLY A 236 -5.69 2.04 0.01
C GLY A 236 -7.04 2.25 -0.66
N VAL A 237 -7.74 1.19 -1.08
CA VAL A 237 -9.04 1.31 -1.74
C VAL A 237 -10.04 2.13 -0.92
N PRO A 238 -10.18 1.97 0.40
CA PRO A 238 -11.06 2.78 1.23
C PRO A 238 -10.76 4.30 1.24
N LEU A 239 -9.56 4.75 0.84
CA LEU A 239 -9.27 6.17 0.70
C LEU A 239 -10.15 6.88 -0.35
N ALA A 240 -10.73 6.11 -1.28
CA ALA A 240 -11.67 6.60 -2.29
C ALA A 240 -13.13 6.61 -1.81
N ALA A 241 -13.41 6.41 -0.50
CA ALA A 241 -14.78 6.29 0.01
C ALA A 241 -15.62 7.53 -0.25
N GLU A 242 -15.10 8.74 -0.03
CA GLU A 242 -15.82 10.00 -0.31
C GLU A 242 -16.07 10.23 -1.81
N GLU A 243 -15.32 9.57 -2.69
CA GLU A 243 -15.43 9.65 -4.14
C GLU A 243 -16.33 8.52 -4.71
N THR A 244 -16.83 7.61 -3.86
CA THR A 244 -17.65 6.45 -4.24
C THR A 244 -19.14 6.78 -4.27
N ARG A 245 -19.89 6.15 -5.19
CA ARG A 245 -21.35 6.37 -5.35
C ARG A 245 -22.16 5.80 -4.21
N ASP A 246 -21.89 4.52 -3.88
CA ASP A 246 -22.55 3.77 -2.80
C ASP A 246 -21.48 3.05 -1.98
N PRO A 247 -20.80 3.76 -1.05
CA PRO A 247 -19.70 3.16 -0.27
C PRO A 247 -20.13 1.90 0.50
N LYS A 248 -21.36 1.87 1.03
CA LYS A 248 -21.86 0.72 1.81
C LYS A 248 -21.86 -0.58 1.02
N ARG A 249 -22.04 -0.51 -0.30
CA ARG A 249 -22.13 -1.66 -1.19
C ARG A 249 -20.88 -1.85 -2.06
N ASP A 250 -20.36 -0.76 -2.59
CA ASP A 250 -19.31 -0.80 -3.60
C ASP A 250 -17.92 -0.99 -3.00
N MET A 251 -17.65 -0.48 -1.77
CA MET A 251 -16.38 -0.68 -1.08
C MET A 251 -16.08 -2.17 -0.84
N PRO A 252 -16.97 -2.94 -0.16
CA PRO A 252 -16.70 -4.36 0.07
C PRO A 252 -16.47 -5.14 -1.23
N LYS A 253 -17.29 -4.88 -2.25
CA LYS A 253 -17.18 -5.58 -3.53
C LYS A 253 -15.88 -5.25 -4.25
N GLY A 254 -15.50 -3.97 -4.27
CA GLY A 254 -14.31 -3.49 -4.94
C GLY A 254 -13.03 -4.06 -4.34
N ILE A 255 -12.86 -3.92 -3.02
CA ILE A 255 -11.64 -4.36 -2.34
C ILE A 255 -11.49 -5.89 -2.38
N ILE A 256 -12.59 -6.65 -2.20
CA ILE A 256 -12.56 -8.11 -2.25
C ILE A 256 -12.27 -8.60 -3.68
N ALA A 257 -12.91 -8.02 -4.70
CA ALA A 257 -12.66 -8.39 -6.09
C ALA A 257 -11.21 -8.08 -6.51
N GLY A 258 -10.67 -6.93 -6.11
CA GLY A 258 -9.26 -6.59 -6.31
C GLY A 258 -8.34 -7.62 -5.68
N MET A 259 -8.55 -7.94 -4.40
CA MET A 259 -7.75 -8.92 -3.67
C MET A 259 -7.76 -10.31 -4.32
N LEU A 260 -8.93 -10.78 -4.78
CA LEU A 260 -9.03 -12.09 -5.46
C LEU A 260 -8.21 -12.12 -6.75
N ALA A 261 -8.21 -11.05 -7.54
CA ALA A 261 -7.38 -10.95 -8.74
C ALA A 261 -5.88 -11.01 -8.40
N LEU A 262 -5.45 -10.25 -7.38
CA LEU A 262 -4.05 -10.23 -6.93
C LEU A 262 -3.58 -11.58 -6.39
N LEU A 263 -4.42 -12.32 -5.67
CA LEU A 263 -4.09 -13.67 -5.20
C LEU A 263 -3.81 -14.62 -6.37
N VAL A 264 -4.59 -14.50 -7.44
CA VAL A 264 -4.39 -15.33 -8.64
C VAL A 264 -3.09 -14.97 -9.35
N PHE A 265 -2.83 -13.67 -9.57
CA PHE A 265 -1.59 -13.25 -10.24
C PHE A 265 -0.35 -13.57 -9.41
N ALA A 266 -0.35 -13.30 -8.12
CA ALA A 266 0.77 -13.64 -7.24
C ALA A 266 1.10 -15.14 -7.30
N ALA A 267 0.09 -16.02 -7.26
CA ALA A 267 0.30 -17.47 -7.35
C ALA A 267 0.88 -17.90 -8.71
N LEU A 268 0.37 -17.33 -9.80
CA LEU A 268 0.83 -17.64 -11.15
C LEU A 268 2.25 -17.14 -11.41
N ILE A 269 2.55 -15.90 -11.03
CA ILE A 269 3.85 -15.27 -11.25
C ILE A 269 4.93 -15.94 -10.41
N LEU A 270 4.69 -16.12 -9.10
CA LEU A 270 5.61 -16.78 -8.20
C LEU A 270 5.95 -18.23 -8.63
N THR A 271 5.05 -18.87 -9.37
CA THR A 271 5.27 -20.23 -9.85
C THR A 271 5.91 -20.25 -11.24
N LEU A 272 5.37 -19.47 -12.18
CA LEU A 272 5.75 -19.58 -13.59
C LEU A 272 7.03 -18.82 -13.92
N ALA A 273 7.31 -17.66 -13.29
CA ALA A 273 8.51 -16.92 -13.60
C ALA A 273 9.78 -17.70 -13.19
N PRO A 274 9.96 -18.13 -11.92
CA PRO A 274 11.12 -18.94 -11.58
C PRO A 274 11.05 -20.36 -12.18
N GLY A 275 9.85 -20.91 -12.38
CA GLY A 275 9.70 -22.23 -13.01
C GLY A 275 10.17 -22.25 -14.48
N GLY A 276 10.07 -21.14 -15.21
CA GLY A 276 10.54 -21.08 -16.60
C GLY A 276 11.96 -20.55 -16.76
N ALA A 277 12.49 -19.79 -15.79
CA ALA A 277 13.79 -19.10 -15.94
C ALA A 277 14.85 -19.50 -14.92
N GLY A 278 14.43 -20.08 -13.79
CA GLY A 278 15.29 -20.35 -12.64
C GLY A 278 15.11 -19.31 -11.52
N ALA A 279 15.03 -19.78 -10.28
CA ALA A 279 14.89 -18.92 -9.12
C ALA A 279 16.19 -18.11 -8.87
N GLU A 280 17.36 -18.74 -9.07
CA GLU A 280 18.66 -18.07 -8.92
C GLU A 280 18.82 -16.94 -9.92
N ALA A 281 18.47 -17.16 -11.20
CA ALA A 281 18.60 -16.18 -12.26
C ALA A 281 17.77 -14.92 -12.03
N LEU A 282 16.58 -15.05 -11.42
CA LEU A 282 15.67 -13.93 -11.17
C LEU A 282 15.92 -13.21 -9.84
N SER A 283 16.67 -13.78 -8.93
CA SER A 283 16.79 -13.32 -7.55
C SER A 283 17.32 -11.88 -7.38
N GLY A 284 18.11 -11.38 -8.34
CA GLY A 284 18.69 -10.04 -8.33
C GLY A 284 18.20 -9.12 -9.46
N SER A 285 17.15 -9.52 -10.21
CA SER A 285 16.69 -8.76 -11.37
C SER A 285 15.84 -7.54 -10.98
N ASP A 286 16.02 -6.41 -11.65
CA ASP A 286 15.17 -5.22 -11.53
C ASP A 286 13.94 -5.28 -12.45
N ASN A 287 13.92 -6.20 -13.43
CA ASN A 287 12.84 -6.42 -14.38
C ASN A 287 12.52 -7.92 -14.60
N PRO A 288 12.15 -8.66 -13.54
CA PRO A 288 12.13 -10.14 -13.51
C PRO A 288 11.21 -10.79 -14.53
N LEU A 289 10.11 -10.17 -14.95
CA LEU A 289 9.22 -10.78 -15.93
C LEU A 289 9.78 -10.73 -17.37
N PRO A 290 10.32 -9.59 -17.87
CA PRO A 290 11.06 -9.58 -19.12
C PRO A 290 12.26 -10.51 -19.13
N ASP A 291 13.06 -10.55 -18.04
CA ASP A 291 14.22 -11.45 -17.92
C ASP A 291 13.80 -12.92 -18.00
N ALA A 292 12.72 -13.30 -17.31
CA ALA A 292 12.18 -14.66 -17.39
C ALA A 292 11.80 -15.05 -18.84
N LEU A 293 11.13 -14.13 -19.55
CA LEU A 293 10.77 -14.34 -20.97
C LEU A 293 12.02 -14.36 -21.87
N GLY A 294 12.99 -13.49 -21.61
CA GLY A 294 14.26 -13.46 -22.34
C GLY A 294 15.03 -14.78 -22.23
N ILE A 295 15.09 -15.35 -21.04
CA ILE A 295 15.71 -16.68 -20.80
C ILE A 295 14.93 -17.79 -21.52
N ALA A 296 13.59 -17.77 -21.46
CA ALA A 296 12.75 -18.81 -22.02
C ALA A 296 12.57 -18.74 -23.54
N HIS A 297 12.41 -17.54 -24.11
CA HIS A 297 12.03 -17.32 -25.51
C HIS A 297 13.09 -16.53 -26.31
N GLY A 298 14.08 -15.92 -25.64
CA GLY A 298 15.07 -15.01 -26.23
C GLY A 298 14.73 -13.55 -25.97
N GLU A 299 15.79 -12.73 -25.82
CA GLU A 299 15.68 -11.30 -25.51
C GLU A 299 14.94 -10.52 -26.61
N ASP A 300 15.20 -10.84 -27.87
CA ASP A 300 14.58 -10.19 -29.04
C ASP A 300 13.20 -10.78 -29.41
N ALA A 301 12.65 -11.70 -28.60
CA ALA A 301 11.35 -12.29 -28.89
C ALA A 301 10.23 -11.25 -28.71
N PHE A 302 9.27 -11.21 -29.64
CA PHE A 302 8.14 -10.29 -29.58
C PHE A 302 7.40 -10.32 -28.24
N VAL A 303 7.26 -11.50 -27.63
CA VAL A 303 6.58 -11.62 -26.34
C VAL A 303 7.38 -10.99 -25.20
N THR A 304 8.71 -11.07 -25.24
CA THR A 304 9.62 -10.44 -24.28
C THR A 304 9.53 -8.93 -24.35
N GLU A 305 9.68 -8.36 -25.54
CA GLU A 305 9.54 -6.91 -25.75
C GLU A 305 8.13 -6.43 -25.38
N PHE A 306 7.10 -7.15 -25.82
CA PHE A 306 5.71 -6.79 -25.53
C PHE A 306 5.43 -6.72 -24.01
N VAL A 307 5.83 -7.74 -23.25
CA VAL A 307 5.63 -7.76 -21.79
C VAL A 307 6.49 -6.70 -21.10
N ASN A 308 7.67 -6.38 -21.63
CA ASN A 308 8.53 -5.34 -21.10
C ASN A 308 7.84 -3.94 -21.24
N TYR A 309 7.32 -3.58 -22.41
CA TYR A 309 6.56 -2.33 -22.60
C TYR A 309 5.29 -2.27 -21.73
N ILE A 310 4.57 -3.38 -21.65
CA ILE A 310 3.33 -3.44 -20.85
C ILE A 310 3.65 -3.44 -19.34
N GLY A 311 4.76 -4.07 -18.94
CA GLY A 311 5.25 -4.05 -17.56
C GLY A 311 5.60 -2.64 -17.12
N LEU A 312 6.31 -1.89 -17.96
CA LEU A 312 6.55 -0.46 -17.72
C LEU A 312 5.23 0.30 -17.53
N ALA A 313 4.21 0.04 -18.34
CA ALA A 313 2.90 0.65 -18.17
C ALA A 313 2.24 0.24 -16.84
N GLY A 314 2.40 -1.01 -16.39
CA GLY A 314 1.93 -1.50 -15.10
C GLY A 314 2.59 -0.81 -13.91
N LEU A 315 3.92 -0.68 -13.95
CA LEU A 315 4.68 0.08 -12.95
C LEU A 315 4.23 1.55 -12.89
N VAL A 316 4.03 2.18 -14.05
CA VAL A 316 3.51 3.55 -14.16
C VAL A 316 2.10 3.67 -13.56
N ALA A 317 1.22 2.70 -13.78
CA ALA A 317 -0.12 2.69 -13.19
C ALA A 317 -0.06 2.63 -11.66
N SER A 318 0.80 1.78 -11.10
CA SER A 318 0.99 1.68 -9.65
C SER A 318 1.61 2.96 -9.09
N PHE A 319 2.69 3.47 -9.68
CA PHE A 319 3.34 4.72 -9.29
C PHE A 319 2.33 5.88 -9.20
N PHE A 320 1.53 6.05 -10.25
CA PHE A 320 0.48 7.05 -10.29
C PHE A 320 -0.56 6.86 -9.19
N SER A 321 -1.01 5.61 -8.95
CA SER A 321 -2.04 5.28 -7.97
C SER A 321 -1.60 5.56 -6.55
N ILE A 322 -0.36 5.23 -6.21
CA ILE A 322 0.15 5.45 -4.87
C ILE A 322 0.39 6.93 -4.62
N ILE A 323 0.74 7.73 -5.65
CA ILE A 323 0.75 9.20 -5.56
C ILE A 323 -0.64 9.74 -5.15
N TYR A 324 -1.71 9.18 -5.73
CA TYR A 324 -3.07 9.50 -5.28
C TYR A 324 -3.28 9.12 -3.81
N ALA A 325 -2.89 7.91 -3.40
CA ALA A 325 -3.08 7.39 -2.04
C ALA A 325 -2.36 8.25 -0.99
N TYR A 326 -1.06 8.54 -1.16
CA TYR A 326 -0.34 9.35 -0.18
C TYR A 326 -0.93 10.75 -0.04
N SER A 327 -1.41 11.32 -1.14
CA SER A 327 -1.99 12.66 -1.11
C SER A 327 -3.29 12.69 -0.30
N ARG A 328 -4.11 11.65 -0.38
CA ARG A 328 -5.35 11.52 0.41
C ARG A 328 -5.05 11.27 1.88
N GLN A 329 -4.08 10.42 2.16
CA GLN A 329 -3.66 10.12 3.52
C GLN A 329 -3.12 11.38 4.24
N LEU A 330 -2.20 12.09 3.60
CA LEU A 330 -1.64 13.34 4.16
C LEU A 330 -2.72 14.43 4.29
N PHE A 331 -3.60 14.53 3.29
CA PHE A 331 -4.73 15.46 3.32
C PHE A 331 -5.66 15.19 4.51
N ALA A 332 -6.07 13.94 4.74
CA ALA A 332 -6.97 13.56 5.82
C ALA A 332 -6.37 13.89 7.20
N LEU A 333 -5.12 13.48 7.45
CA LEU A 333 -4.42 13.79 8.70
C LEU A 333 -4.26 15.30 8.94
N SER A 334 -3.99 16.08 7.89
CA SER A 334 -3.87 17.53 8.00
C SER A 334 -5.23 18.21 8.18
N ARG A 335 -6.29 17.73 7.50
CA ARG A 335 -7.67 18.24 7.64
C ARG A 335 -8.18 18.09 9.07
N ALA A 336 -7.86 16.98 9.70
CA ALA A 336 -8.22 16.70 11.08
C ALA A 336 -7.31 17.38 12.13
N GLY A 337 -6.25 18.08 11.69
CA GLY A 337 -5.36 18.84 12.59
C GLY A 337 -4.18 18.07 13.15
N TYR A 338 -4.00 16.79 12.78
CA TYR A 338 -2.85 16.00 13.20
C TYR A 338 -1.53 16.49 12.60
N LEU A 339 -1.59 17.02 11.39
CA LEU A 339 -0.46 17.64 10.70
C LEU A 339 -0.75 19.12 10.40
N PRO A 340 0.25 19.91 10.01
CA PRO A 340 0.04 21.32 9.73
C PRO A 340 -1.11 21.56 8.73
N ARG A 341 -2.08 22.39 9.09
CA ARG A 341 -3.34 22.62 8.35
C ARG A 341 -3.14 23.15 6.91
N GLY A 342 -1.98 23.70 6.61
CA GLY A 342 -1.61 24.13 5.27
C GLY A 342 -1.51 23.00 4.26
N LEU A 343 -1.21 21.77 4.72
CA LEU A 343 -1.07 20.60 3.87
C LEU A 343 -2.40 20.11 3.28
N SER A 344 -3.55 20.43 3.91
CA SER A 344 -4.90 20.04 3.46
C SER A 344 -5.63 21.10 2.64
N VAL A 345 -5.00 22.22 2.33
CA VAL A 345 -5.64 23.23 1.48
C VAL A 345 -5.72 22.73 0.05
N THR A 346 -6.94 22.70 -0.50
CA THR A 346 -7.19 22.31 -1.88
C THR A 346 -7.14 23.51 -2.82
N SER A 347 -6.65 23.27 -4.04
CA SER A 347 -6.69 24.25 -5.14
C SER A 347 -8.14 24.49 -5.63
N GLY A 348 -8.34 25.44 -6.54
CA GLY A 348 -9.63 25.64 -7.20
C GLY A 348 -10.16 24.40 -7.94
N ARG A 349 -9.30 23.42 -8.22
CA ARG A 349 -9.63 22.11 -8.82
C ARG A 349 -9.92 21.01 -7.81
N LYS A 350 -10.06 21.36 -6.54
CA LYS A 350 -10.29 20.42 -5.42
C LYS A 350 -9.13 19.40 -5.23
N THR A 351 -7.90 19.81 -5.52
CA THR A 351 -6.69 18.98 -5.40
C THR A 351 -5.79 19.52 -4.29
N PRO A 352 -5.32 18.68 -3.34
CA PRO A 352 -4.45 19.10 -2.23
C PRO A 352 -2.98 19.19 -2.69
N ALA A 353 -2.59 20.34 -3.24
CA ALA A 353 -1.30 20.52 -3.91
C ALA A 353 -0.09 20.24 -3.01
N VAL A 354 -0.08 20.74 -1.77
CA VAL A 354 1.05 20.54 -0.86
C VAL A 354 1.14 19.08 -0.41
N ALA A 355 0.01 18.41 -0.23
CA ALA A 355 -0.04 17.00 0.10
C ALA A 355 0.44 16.08 -1.05
N LEU A 356 0.45 16.58 -2.28
CA LEU A 356 1.04 15.89 -3.43
C LEU A 356 2.55 16.10 -3.51
N ILE A 357 3.01 17.34 -3.32
CA ILE A 357 4.42 17.72 -3.55
C ILE A 357 5.33 17.18 -2.44
N VAL A 358 4.92 17.29 -1.17
CA VAL A 358 5.81 16.97 -0.04
C VAL A 358 6.22 15.48 -0.01
N PRO A 359 5.30 14.51 -0.02
CA PRO A 359 5.71 13.10 -0.06
C PRO A 359 6.41 12.74 -1.39
N GLY A 360 5.98 13.34 -2.51
CA GLY A 360 6.63 13.14 -3.81
C GLY A 360 8.09 13.57 -3.81
N LEU A 361 8.42 14.70 -3.18
CA LEU A 361 9.80 15.14 -3.03
C LEU A 361 10.62 14.22 -2.12
N ILE A 362 10.03 13.73 -1.02
CA ILE A 362 10.68 12.77 -0.12
C ILE A 362 10.98 11.47 -0.88
N GLY A 363 10.00 10.90 -1.56
CA GLY A 363 10.17 9.67 -2.34
C GLY A 363 11.21 9.82 -3.45
N PHE A 364 11.18 10.94 -4.20
CA PHE A 364 12.20 11.24 -5.20
C PHE A 364 13.62 11.30 -4.61
N LEU A 365 13.80 12.05 -3.52
CA LEU A 365 15.13 12.19 -2.88
C LEU A 365 15.66 10.85 -2.39
N LEU A 366 14.80 10.01 -1.81
CA LEU A 366 15.18 8.69 -1.35
C LEU A 366 15.56 7.78 -2.52
N ALA A 367 14.77 7.73 -3.58
CA ALA A 367 15.11 6.96 -4.78
C ALA A 367 16.43 7.43 -5.41
N ALA A 368 16.65 8.73 -5.50
CA ALA A 368 17.86 9.32 -6.10
C ALA A 368 19.13 9.13 -5.25
N ILE A 369 19.00 8.95 -3.93
CA ILE A 369 20.15 8.77 -3.03
C ILE A 369 20.49 7.29 -2.87
N THR A 370 19.50 6.43 -2.80
CA THR A 370 19.73 5.00 -2.49
C THR A 370 19.91 4.16 -3.74
N GLU A 371 19.13 4.42 -4.78
CA GLU A 371 19.04 3.61 -6.01
C GLU A 371 18.85 2.09 -5.71
N ASP A 372 18.26 1.77 -4.54
CA ASP A 372 18.09 0.42 -4.02
C ASP A 372 16.60 0.14 -3.76
N GLY A 373 15.98 -0.59 -4.71
CA GLY A 373 14.57 -0.98 -4.64
C GLY A 373 14.24 -1.88 -3.46
N ALA A 374 15.14 -2.81 -3.11
CA ALA A 374 14.93 -3.75 -2.01
C ALA A 374 14.87 -3.04 -0.65
N THR A 375 15.80 -2.10 -0.40
CA THR A 375 15.76 -1.26 0.81
C THR A 375 14.49 -0.41 0.86
N MET A 376 14.05 0.17 -0.27
CA MET A 376 12.81 0.95 -0.30
C MET A 376 11.58 0.07 -0.02
N ILE A 377 11.53 -1.16 -0.54
CA ILE A 377 10.48 -2.14 -0.20
C ILE A 377 10.48 -2.41 1.31
N ASN A 378 11.63 -2.68 1.93
CA ASN A 378 11.70 -2.98 3.36
C ASN A 378 11.16 -1.84 4.23
N ILE A 379 11.50 -0.59 3.90
CA ILE A 379 10.99 0.61 4.60
C ILE A 379 9.47 0.74 4.42
N ALA A 380 8.97 0.59 3.19
CA ALA A 380 7.54 0.67 2.89
C ALA A 380 6.76 -0.42 3.63
N VAL A 381 7.25 -1.65 3.60
CA VAL A 381 6.64 -2.81 4.27
C VAL A 381 6.64 -2.66 5.79
N PHE A 382 7.67 -2.04 6.39
CA PHE A 382 7.65 -1.73 7.82
C PHE A 382 6.45 -0.85 8.18
N GLY A 383 6.24 0.25 7.43
CA GLY A 383 5.09 1.13 7.61
C GLY A 383 3.76 0.40 7.40
N ALA A 384 3.66 -0.35 6.31
CA ALA A 384 2.50 -1.16 5.97
C ALA A 384 2.14 -2.16 7.09
N ALA A 385 3.07 -3.04 7.46
CA ALA A 385 2.84 -4.07 8.46
C ALA A 385 2.41 -3.48 9.82
N LEU A 386 3.02 -2.36 10.23
CA LEU A 386 2.63 -1.65 11.45
C LEU A 386 1.20 -1.08 11.33
N SER A 387 0.83 -0.53 10.17
CA SER A 387 -0.54 -0.07 9.93
C SER A 387 -1.55 -1.22 9.97
N TYR A 388 -1.19 -2.39 9.44
CA TYR A 388 -2.05 -3.59 9.43
C TYR A 388 -2.31 -4.12 10.84
N VAL A 389 -1.29 -4.11 11.72
CA VAL A 389 -1.48 -4.40 13.14
C VAL A 389 -2.54 -3.47 13.75
N LEU A 390 -2.43 -2.17 13.50
CA LEU A 390 -3.35 -1.18 14.10
C LEU A 390 -4.74 -1.22 13.47
N MET A 391 -4.86 -1.45 12.16
CA MET A 391 -6.16 -1.55 11.48
C MET A 391 -6.92 -2.82 11.87
N THR A 392 -6.24 -3.96 11.95
CA THR A 392 -6.86 -5.22 12.38
C THR A 392 -7.26 -5.17 13.84
N LEU A 393 -6.43 -4.57 14.71
CA LEU A 393 -6.77 -4.29 16.10
C LEU A 393 -8.01 -3.38 16.19
N SER A 394 -8.11 -2.36 15.33
CA SER A 394 -9.25 -1.45 15.30
C SER A 394 -10.55 -2.18 14.99
N HIS A 395 -10.56 -3.09 14.01
CA HIS A 395 -11.74 -3.92 13.73
C HIS A 395 -12.13 -4.77 14.93
N ILE A 396 -11.16 -5.42 15.60
CA ILE A 396 -11.39 -6.24 16.77
C ILE A 396 -12.00 -5.39 17.90
N VAL A 397 -11.41 -4.24 18.20
CA VAL A 397 -11.87 -3.34 19.26
C VAL A 397 -13.29 -2.82 19.00
N LEU A 398 -13.58 -2.36 17.76
CA LEU A 398 -14.92 -1.87 17.40
C LEU A 398 -16.00 -2.96 17.46
N ARG A 399 -15.66 -4.21 17.19
CA ARG A 399 -16.58 -5.34 17.35
C ARG A 399 -17.00 -5.56 18.79
N TYR A 400 -16.10 -5.31 19.76
CA TYR A 400 -16.39 -5.45 21.19
C TYR A 400 -16.98 -4.18 21.83
N ARG A 401 -16.50 -2.99 21.43
CA ARG A 401 -16.95 -1.73 22.05
C ARG A 401 -18.26 -1.21 21.46
N GLU A 402 -18.51 -1.45 20.19
CA GLU A 402 -19.68 -0.96 19.48
C GLU A 402 -20.42 -2.11 18.78
N PRO A 403 -20.97 -3.10 19.53
CA PRO A 403 -21.64 -4.25 18.93
C PRO A 403 -22.89 -3.88 18.15
N GLU A 404 -23.59 -2.80 18.53
CA GLU A 404 -24.82 -2.31 17.90
C GLU A 404 -24.56 -1.45 16.64
N LEU A 405 -23.30 -1.15 16.31
CA LEU A 405 -22.97 -0.36 15.12
C LEU A 405 -23.50 -1.05 13.86
N GLU A 406 -24.23 -0.30 13.03
CA GLU A 406 -24.74 -0.81 11.75
C GLU A 406 -23.58 -1.21 10.83
N ARG A 407 -23.54 -2.48 10.43
CA ARG A 407 -22.51 -3.04 9.54
C ARG A 407 -23.16 -3.56 8.26
N PRO A 408 -23.17 -2.77 7.17
CA PRO A 408 -23.77 -3.17 5.89
C PRO A 408 -23.11 -4.44 5.33
N TYR A 409 -21.80 -4.56 5.49
CA TYR A 409 -21.06 -5.81 5.26
C TYR A 409 -20.50 -6.32 6.59
N ARG A 410 -20.55 -7.63 6.80
CA ARG A 410 -20.02 -8.28 7.99
C ARG A 410 -18.94 -9.29 7.61
N THR A 411 -17.78 -9.16 8.23
CA THR A 411 -16.62 -10.05 8.03
C THR A 411 -17.00 -11.50 8.37
N PRO A 412 -16.88 -12.44 7.42
CA PRO A 412 -17.02 -13.87 7.71
C PRO A 412 -16.03 -14.30 8.80
N GLY A 413 -16.51 -15.04 9.83
CA GLY A 413 -15.70 -15.41 10.99
C GLY A 413 -15.44 -14.28 11.99
N GLY A 414 -15.81 -13.04 11.65
CA GLY A 414 -15.75 -11.90 12.57
C GLY A 414 -14.35 -11.64 13.12
N VAL A 415 -14.25 -11.53 14.45
CA VAL A 415 -12.98 -11.26 15.17
C VAL A 415 -11.93 -12.36 14.97
N ALA A 416 -12.33 -13.62 14.77
CA ALA A 416 -11.37 -14.70 14.55
C ALA A 416 -10.59 -14.49 13.23
N THR A 417 -11.28 -14.10 12.16
CA THR A 417 -10.66 -13.80 10.87
C THR A 417 -9.65 -12.66 10.99
N THR A 418 -10.04 -11.53 11.54
CA THR A 418 -9.11 -10.39 11.72
C THR A 418 -8.05 -10.66 12.78
N GLY A 419 -8.30 -11.56 13.74
CA GLY A 419 -7.31 -12.05 14.71
C GLY A 419 -6.14 -12.78 14.04
N VAL A 420 -6.42 -13.60 13.02
CA VAL A 420 -5.38 -14.25 12.21
C VAL A 420 -4.54 -13.18 11.50
N ALA A 421 -5.18 -12.19 10.84
CA ALA A 421 -4.45 -11.11 10.19
C ALA A 421 -3.61 -10.30 11.18
N PHE A 422 -4.12 -10.03 12.39
CA PHE A 422 -3.39 -9.32 13.43
C PHE A 422 -2.10 -10.02 13.84
N VAL A 423 -2.16 -11.34 14.08
CA VAL A 423 -0.97 -12.12 14.46
C VAL A 423 0.06 -12.16 13.34
N LEU A 424 -0.38 -12.39 12.10
CA LEU A 424 0.52 -12.42 10.95
C LEU A 424 1.10 -11.03 10.63
N ALA A 425 0.36 -9.94 10.84
CA ALA A 425 0.87 -8.58 10.70
C ALA A 425 1.98 -8.27 11.73
N ILE A 426 1.85 -8.74 12.98
CA ILE A 426 2.92 -8.63 13.97
C ILE A 426 4.17 -9.39 13.50
N ALA A 427 4.00 -10.61 13.00
CA ALA A 427 5.12 -11.39 12.45
C ALA A 427 5.78 -10.66 11.28
N ALA A 428 5.01 -9.98 10.44
CA ALA A 428 5.51 -9.18 9.32
C ALA A 428 6.34 -7.97 9.80
N VAL A 429 5.92 -7.25 10.84
CA VAL A 429 6.75 -6.18 11.44
C VAL A 429 8.09 -6.72 11.93
N VAL A 430 8.08 -7.87 12.59
CA VAL A 430 9.32 -8.52 13.06
C VAL A 430 10.20 -8.93 11.88
N ALA A 431 9.61 -9.42 10.80
CA ALA A 431 10.34 -9.88 9.61
C ALA A 431 11.20 -8.78 8.96
N THR A 432 10.77 -7.52 8.99
CA THR A 432 11.55 -6.40 8.41
C THR A 432 12.94 -6.24 9.02
N PHE A 433 13.13 -6.64 10.28
CA PHE A 433 14.43 -6.60 10.95
C PHE A 433 15.37 -7.74 10.52
N PHE A 434 14.85 -8.78 9.88
CA PHE A 434 15.66 -9.86 9.35
C PHE A 434 16.21 -9.53 7.95
N VAL A 435 15.54 -8.65 7.20
CA VAL A 435 16.00 -8.20 5.86
C VAL A 435 17.03 -7.09 5.99
N ASP A 436 16.68 -6.00 6.64
CA ASP A 436 17.56 -4.86 6.87
C ASP A 436 17.29 -4.22 8.24
N GLU A 437 18.06 -4.64 9.23
CA GLU A 437 17.96 -4.13 10.60
C GLU A 437 18.16 -2.62 10.69
N LYS A 438 19.05 -2.04 9.86
CA LYS A 438 19.33 -0.60 9.87
C LYS A 438 18.15 0.18 9.30
N ALA A 439 17.63 -0.22 8.13
CA ALA A 439 16.46 0.43 7.52
C ALA A 439 15.22 0.32 8.43
N ALA A 440 14.95 -0.87 8.99
CA ALA A 440 13.87 -1.08 9.93
C ALA A 440 14.07 -0.24 11.22
N GLY A 441 15.28 -0.20 11.77
CA GLY A 441 15.60 0.61 12.95
C GLY A 441 15.46 2.11 12.71
N ILE A 442 15.89 2.62 11.57
CA ILE A 442 15.72 4.04 11.19
C ILE A 442 14.22 4.36 11.04
N THR A 443 13.46 3.48 10.39
CA THR A 443 12.02 3.67 10.18
C THR A 443 11.27 3.65 11.51
N ALA A 444 11.62 2.74 12.42
CA ALA A 444 11.10 2.72 13.77
C ALA A 444 11.42 4.02 14.54
N GLY A 445 12.64 4.55 14.35
CA GLY A 445 13.04 5.85 14.92
C GLY A 445 12.20 7.01 14.36
N VAL A 446 11.99 7.07 13.05
CA VAL A 446 11.12 8.07 12.40
C VAL A 446 9.69 7.98 12.94
N PHE A 447 9.15 6.77 13.07
CA PHE A 447 7.84 6.57 13.66
C PHE A 447 7.77 7.03 15.13
N ALA A 448 8.78 6.73 15.94
CA ALA A 448 8.87 7.20 17.33
C ALA A 448 8.91 8.72 17.42
N VAL A 449 9.67 9.40 16.55
CA VAL A 449 9.69 10.87 16.45
C VAL A 449 8.30 11.41 16.08
N ALA A 450 7.59 10.77 15.17
CA ALA A 450 6.22 11.16 14.84
C ALA A 450 5.27 11.02 16.04
N LEU A 451 5.38 9.93 16.84
CA LEU A 451 4.59 9.79 18.06
C LEU A 451 4.93 10.85 19.10
N ALA A 452 6.20 11.24 19.23
CA ALA A 452 6.62 12.37 20.08
C ALA A 452 6.01 13.69 19.57
N TYR A 453 6.00 13.93 18.25
CA TYR A 453 5.32 15.08 17.65
C TYR A 453 3.84 15.13 18.00
N PHE A 454 3.13 13.97 17.92
CA PHE A 454 1.74 13.91 18.36
C PHE A 454 1.62 14.33 19.82
N TRP A 455 2.43 13.76 20.71
CA TRP A 455 2.33 13.96 22.14
C TRP A 455 2.59 15.43 22.56
N PHE A 456 3.58 16.08 21.95
CA PHE A 456 3.96 17.45 22.34
C PHE A 456 3.24 18.54 21.56
N TYR A 457 2.74 18.24 20.35
CA TYR A 457 2.18 19.24 19.46
C TYR A 457 0.78 18.92 18.95
N SER A 458 0.61 17.81 18.24
CA SER A 458 -0.58 17.54 17.45
C SER A 458 -1.84 17.37 18.30
N ARG A 459 -1.77 16.67 19.42
CA ARG A 459 -2.92 16.41 20.31
C ARG A 459 -3.61 17.67 20.87
N HIS A 460 -2.98 18.84 20.76
CA HIS A 460 -3.53 20.11 21.23
C HIS A 460 -4.19 20.95 20.14
N ARG A 461 -4.35 20.41 18.91
CA ARG A 461 -4.76 21.17 17.73
C ARG A 461 -5.73 20.43 16.81
N LEU A 462 -6.41 19.42 17.32
CA LEU A 462 -7.35 18.62 16.51
C LEU A 462 -8.59 19.40 16.16
N VAL A 463 -9.20 19.10 15.02
CA VAL A 463 -10.35 19.78 14.46
C VAL A 463 -11.59 18.92 14.63
N ALA A 464 -12.55 19.38 15.44
CA ALA A 464 -13.79 18.65 15.75
C ALA A 464 -14.72 18.46 14.54
N ASP A 465 -14.68 19.41 13.59
CA ASP A 465 -15.56 19.41 12.43
C ASP A 465 -15.04 18.54 11.26
N ALA A 466 -13.88 17.87 11.45
CA ALA A 466 -13.33 16.99 10.41
C ALA A 466 -14.13 15.69 10.32
N PRO A 467 -14.52 15.25 9.10
CA PRO A 467 -15.34 14.04 8.93
C PRO A 467 -14.72 12.78 9.53
N GLU A 468 -13.41 12.69 9.58
CA GLU A 468 -12.68 11.57 10.14
C GLU A 468 -12.76 11.49 11.67
N GLU A 469 -13.06 12.60 12.33
CA GLU A 469 -13.10 12.67 13.79
C GLU A 469 -14.45 12.23 14.37
N GLU A 470 -15.53 12.29 13.58
CA GLU A 470 -16.89 11.95 14.03
C GLU A 470 -17.25 12.52 15.42
N PHE A 471 -16.81 13.74 15.68
CA PHE A 471 -16.89 14.35 17.00
C PHE A 471 -18.31 14.39 17.56
N GLU A 472 -19.31 14.65 16.71
CA GLU A 472 -20.73 14.65 17.12
C GLU A 472 -21.22 13.27 17.55
N ALA A 473 -20.70 12.18 16.95
CA ALA A 473 -21.05 10.83 17.35
C ALA A 473 -20.40 10.47 18.68
N ILE A 474 -19.16 10.94 18.91
CA ILE A 474 -18.46 10.79 20.18
C ILE A 474 -19.19 11.57 21.30
N GLU A 475 -19.62 12.82 21.03
CA GLU A 475 -20.39 13.62 21.99
C GLU A 475 -21.72 12.97 22.36
N ARG A 476 -22.44 12.39 21.41
CA ARG A 476 -23.69 11.68 21.68
C ARG A 476 -23.48 10.45 22.55
N ALA A 477 -22.46 9.64 22.22
CA ALA A 477 -22.13 8.46 22.99
C ALA A 477 -21.69 8.80 24.43
N GLU A 478 -20.93 9.86 24.63
CA GLU A 478 -20.55 10.36 25.95
C GLU A 478 -21.73 10.92 26.74
N ALA A 479 -22.67 11.62 26.08
CA ALA A 479 -23.88 12.12 26.71
C ALA A 479 -24.82 10.98 27.13
N GLU A 480 -24.93 9.92 26.35
CA GLU A 480 -25.72 8.72 26.68
C GLU A 480 -25.11 7.92 27.84
N LEU A 481 -23.79 7.91 27.98
CA LEU A 481 -23.11 7.24 29.11
C LEU A 481 -23.12 8.07 30.41
N ALA A 482 -23.38 9.37 30.32
CA ALA A 482 -23.42 10.28 31.47
C ALA A 482 -24.85 10.48 32.05
N GLY A 483 -25.90 10.01 31.39
CA GLY A 483 -27.31 10.05 31.80
C GLY A 483 -27.80 8.71 32.31
#